data_838df0b9c3581d6d178cf99633a9a95d
#
_entry.id   838df0b9c3581d6d178cf99633a9a95d
#
_cell.length_a   1.000
_cell.length_b   1.000
_cell.length_c   1.000
_cell.angle_alpha   90.00
_cell.angle_beta   90.00
_cell.angle_gamma   90.00
#
_symmetry.space_group_name_H-M   'P 1'
#
loop_
_entity.id
_entity.type
_entity.pdbx_description
1 polymer ?
#
loop_
_entity_poly.entity_id
_entity_poly.type
_entity_poly.pdbx_seq_one_letter_code
_entity_poly.pdbx_strand_id
1 'polypeptide(L)'
;MNIQILEMIEGARQAKGLAVIIDVFRAFSLECYLMAKHPAQLCPVGAKETAYAWKENHPEAILIGERHGVILPGFQYGNSPSQTADADLEGKTLIHTTSAGTQGIVNAVGAEEIITGSLVNAA
;
A
#
# COMPACT_ATOMS: atom_id res chain seq x y z
N MET A 1 -13.60 -21.77 12.52
CA MET A 1 -12.90 -20.52 12.16
C MET A 1 -13.43 -19.40 13.04
N ASN A 2 -12.55 -18.60 13.61
CA ASN A 2 -12.94 -17.44 14.40
C ASN A 2 -12.58 -16.17 13.60
N ILE A 3 -13.58 -15.34 13.32
CA ILE A 3 -13.41 -14.09 12.56
C ILE A 3 -13.61 -12.91 13.51
N GLN A 4 -12.67 -12.00 13.53
CA GLN A 4 -12.75 -10.75 14.27
C GLN A 4 -12.72 -9.56 13.30
N ILE A 5 -13.56 -8.58 13.56
CA ILE A 5 -13.52 -7.30 12.84
C ILE A 5 -12.85 -6.29 13.76
N LEU A 6 -11.73 -5.76 13.30
CA LEU A 6 -10.90 -4.81 14.03
C LEU A 6 -10.82 -3.52 13.22
N GLU A 7 -10.82 -2.39 13.88
CA GLU A 7 -10.91 -1.09 13.22
C GLU A 7 -9.66 -0.24 13.44
N MET A 8 -9.28 0.48 12.39
CA MET A 8 -8.21 1.47 12.40
C MET A 8 -6.84 0.89 12.81
N ILE A 9 -5.89 1.75 13.10
CA ILE A 9 -4.52 1.35 13.49
C ILE A 9 -4.51 0.53 14.78
N GLU A 10 -5.33 0.89 15.76
CA GLU A 10 -5.42 0.15 17.02
C GLU A 10 -5.96 -1.28 16.81
N GLY A 11 -6.88 -1.44 15.88
CA GLY A 11 -7.33 -2.78 15.46
C GLY A 11 -6.22 -3.56 14.77
N ALA A 12 -5.48 -2.94 13.88
CA ALA A 12 -4.34 -3.58 13.20
C ALA A 12 -3.30 -4.11 14.20
N ARG A 13 -2.99 -3.35 15.25
CA ARG A 13 -2.05 -3.76 16.31
C ARG A 13 -2.48 -5.01 17.07
N GLN A 14 -3.78 -5.31 17.09
CA GLN A 14 -4.35 -6.46 17.77
C GLN A 14 -4.49 -7.68 16.85
N ALA A 15 -4.26 -7.52 15.54
CA ALA A 15 -4.42 -8.58 14.56
C ALA A 15 -3.47 -9.75 14.82
N LYS A 16 -3.98 -10.98 14.66
CA LYS A 16 -3.24 -12.24 14.81
C LYS A 16 -3.67 -13.22 13.72
N GLY A 17 -2.82 -14.21 13.46
CA GLY A 17 -3.08 -15.19 12.41
C GLY A 17 -3.12 -14.53 11.03
N LEU A 18 -4.11 -14.86 10.22
CA LEU A 18 -4.32 -14.21 8.92
C LEU A 18 -5.05 -12.87 9.12
N ALA A 19 -4.39 -11.78 8.79
CA ALA A 19 -4.98 -10.45 8.78
C ALA A 19 -5.35 -10.02 7.36
N VAL A 20 -6.60 -9.61 7.16
CA VAL A 20 -7.04 -8.97 5.92
C VAL A 20 -7.15 -7.48 6.19
N ILE A 21 -6.22 -6.71 5.64
CA ILE A 21 -6.25 -5.24 5.77
C ILE A 21 -7.07 -4.66 4.62
N ILE A 22 -8.19 -4.04 4.96
CA ILE A 22 -9.16 -3.55 3.98
C ILE A 22 -9.05 -2.04 3.84
N ASP A 23 -8.78 -1.57 2.64
CA ASP A 23 -8.85 -0.15 2.27
C ASP A 23 -9.41 -0.02 0.84
N VAL A 24 -10.70 0.31 0.75
CA VAL A 24 -11.40 0.42 -0.53
C VAL A 24 -11.09 1.75 -1.21
N PHE A 25 -11.01 2.85 -0.43
CA PHE A 25 -10.74 4.20 -0.94
C PHE A 25 -9.52 4.83 -0.23
N ARG A 26 -8.30 4.52 -0.78
CA ARG A 26 -8.11 3.95 -2.12
C ARG A 26 -6.90 3.03 -2.23
N ALA A 27 -6.15 2.86 -1.13
CA ALA A 27 -4.82 2.25 -1.18
C ALA A 27 -4.83 0.87 -1.87
N PHE A 28 -5.68 -0.04 -1.44
CA PHE A 28 -5.63 -1.41 -1.96
C PHE A 28 -6.42 -1.61 -3.25
N SER A 29 -7.34 -0.71 -3.57
CA SER A 29 -7.88 -0.62 -4.93
C SER A 29 -6.77 -0.21 -5.91
N LEU A 30 -5.96 0.79 -5.56
CA LEU A 30 -4.80 1.19 -6.37
C LEU A 30 -3.80 0.04 -6.51
N GLU A 31 -3.44 -0.63 -5.41
CA GLU A 31 -2.46 -1.74 -5.45
C GLU A 31 -2.88 -2.86 -6.39
N CYS A 32 -4.18 -3.18 -6.49
CA CYS A 32 -4.67 -4.14 -7.48
C CYS A 32 -4.35 -3.70 -8.92
N TYR A 33 -4.57 -2.44 -9.25
CA TYR A 33 -4.24 -1.90 -10.58
C TYR A 33 -2.73 -1.83 -10.82
N LEU A 34 -1.95 -1.51 -9.80
CA LEU A 34 -0.48 -1.52 -9.90
C LEU A 34 0.05 -2.93 -10.16
N MET A 35 -0.44 -3.94 -9.42
CA MET A 35 -0.03 -5.33 -9.60
C MET A 35 -0.41 -5.88 -10.97
N ALA A 36 -1.53 -5.44 -11.55
CA ALA A 36 -1.94 -5.80 -12.91
C ALA A 36 -0.98 -5.30 -14.00
N LYS A 37 -0.07 -4.38 -13.66
CA LYS A 37 0.97 -3.86 -14.56
C LYS A 37 2.31 -4.63 -14.45
N HIS A 38 2.32 -5.75 -13.75
CA HIS A 38 3.47 -6.64 -13.59
C HIS A 38 4.75 -5.97 -13.09
N PRO A 39 4.71 -5.17 -12.01
CA PRO A 39 5.93 -4.64 -11.41
C PRO A 39 6.82 -5.78 -10.91
N ALA A 40 8.12 -5.53 -10.78
CA ALA A 40 9.02 -6.50 -10.16
C ALA A 40 8.67 -6.72 -8.69
N GLN A 41 8.30 -5.65 -7.99
CA GLN A 41 7.80 -5.69 -6.62
C GLN A 41 7.00 -4.44 -6.27
N LEU A 42 6.10 -4.59 -5.31
CA LEU A 42 5.34 -3.51 -4.70
C LEU A 42 5.57 -3.59 -3.18
N CYS A 43 6.19 -2.56 -2.63
CA CYS A 43 6.59 -2.50 -1.23
C CYS A 43 5.77 -1.43 -0.49
N PRO A 44 4.75 -1.82 0.28
CA PRO A 44 4.08 -0.88 1.16
C PRO A 44 4.99 -0.51 2.35
N VAL A 45 5.08 0.78 2.64
CA VAL A 45 5.85 1.30 3.77
C VAL A 45 4.99 2.27 4.60
N GLY A 46 5.24 2.36 5.89
CA GLY A 46 4.48 3.23 6.79
C GLY A 46 4.93 4.68 6.73
N ALA A 47 6.18 4.94 7.03
CA ALA A 47 6.72 6.29 7.06
C ALA A 47 7.14 6.77 5.66
N LYS A 48 6.85 8.03 5.35
CA LYS A 48 7.31 8.64 4.09
C LYS A 48 8.84 8.73 4.01
N GLU A 49 9.49 8.88 5.14
CA GLU A 49 10.94 8.89 5.28
C GLU A 49 11.56 7.58 4.80
N THR A 50 10.91 6.45 5.06
CA THR A 50 11.30 5.14 4.54
C THR A 50 11.22 5.10 3.01
N ALA A 51 10.16 5.67 2.43
CA ALA A 51 10.03 5.75 0.97
C ALA A 51 11.14 6.60 0.35
N TYR A 52 11.45 7.74 0.95
CA TYR A 52 12.56 8.60 0.48
C TYR A 52 13.93 7.90 0.59
N ALA A 53 14.20 7.21 1.69
CA ALA A 53 15.42 6.44 1.86
C ALA A 53 15.55 5.31 0.80
N TRP A 54 14.44 4.66 0.46
CA TRP A 54 14.40 3.71 -0.65
C TRP A 54 14.85 4.36 -1.96
N LYS A 55 14.31 5.54 -2.27
CA LYS A 55 14.64 6.28 -3.50
C LYS A 55 16.09 6.69 -3.57
N GLU A 56 16.70 7.09 -2.45
CA GLU A 56 18.11 7.43 -2.38
C GLU A 56 19.02 6.24 -2.72
N ASN A 57 18.69 5.06 -2.21
CA ASN A 57 19.45 3.83 -2.44
C ASN A 57 19.10 3.13 -3.77
N HIS A 58 17.91 3.38 -4.29
CA HIS A 58 17.38 2.81 -5.52
C HIS A 58 16.76 3.91 -6.39
N PRO A 59 17.58 4.70 -7.11
CA PRO A 59 17.09 5.86 -7.87
C PRO A 59 16.03 5.52 -8.93
N GLU A 60 15.99 4.26 -9.39
CA GLU A 60 15.01 3.74 -10.35
C GLU A 60 13.65 3.44 -9.72
N ALA A 61 13.56 3.35 -8.39
CA ALA A 61 12.31 3.06 -7.70
C ALA A 61 11.27 4.17 -7.95
N ILE A 62 10.02 3.78 -8.10
CA ILE A 62 8.90 4.68 -8.29
C ILE A 62 8.18 4.86 -6.96
N LEU A 63 8.08 6.10 -6.51
CA LEU A 63 7.37 6.44 -5.29
C LEU A 63 5.91 6.78 -5.59
N ILE A 64 5.01 6.13 -4.89
CA ILE A 64 3.56 6.27 -5.03
C ILE A 64 2.97 6.52 -3.64
N GLY A 65 2.11 7.53 -3.50
CA GLY A 65 1.45 7.75 -2.24
C GLY A 65 1.04 9.17 -1.94
N GLU A 66 0.49 9.33 -0.74
CA GLU A 66 -0.11 10.58 -0.28
C GLU A 66 -0.01 10.73 1.23
N ARG A 67 -0.27 11.97 1.70
CA ARG A 67 -0.68 12.27 3.06
C ARG A 67 -1.86 13.23 3.01
N HIS A 68 -2.94 12.87 3.71
CA HIS A 68 -4.19 13.65 3.74
C HIS A 68 -4.76 13.95 2.35
N GLY A 69 -4.66 12.98 1.43
CA GLY A 69 -5.14 13.10 0.06
C GLY A 69 -4.25 13.91 -0.89
N VAL A 70 -3.11 14.41 -0.42
CA VAL A 70 -2.18 15.20 -1.22
C VAL A 70 -0.94 14.37 -1.54
N ILE A 71 -0.55 14.34 -2.82
CA ILE A 71 0.67 13.67 -3.28
C ILE A 71 1.89 14.22 -2.53
N LEU A 72 2.78 13.32 -2.12
CA LEU A 72 4.00 13.72 -1.43
C LEU A 72 5.01 14.37 -2.38
N PRO A 73 5.77 15.38 -1.92
CA PRO A 73 6.82 15.98 -2.73
C PRO A 73 7.81 14.93 -3.25
N GLY A 74 8.15 15.01 -4.54
CA GLY A 74 9.07 14.07 -5.18
C GLY A 74 8.50 12.69 -5.51
N PHE A 75 7.24 12.42 -5.19
CA PHE A 75 6.55 11.20 -5.60
C PHE A 75 6.06 11.33 -7.04
N GLN A 76 6.18 10.27 -7.81
CA GLN A 76 5.72 10.25 -9.20
C GLN A 76 4.19 10.19 -9.31
N TYR A 77 3.56 9.47 -8.39
CA TYR A 77 2.10 9.28 -8.39
C TYR A 77 1.53 9.42 -6.99
N GLY A 78 0.29 9.89 -6.91
CA GLY A 78 -0.50 9.90 -5.69
C GLY A 78 -1.18 8.54 -5.43
N ASN A 79 -2.35 8.58 -4.83
CA ASN A 79 -3.09 7.37 -4.41
C ASN A 79 -4.38 7.15 -5.25
N SER A 80 -4.33 7.44 -6.55
CA SER A 80 -5.47 7.29 -7.44
C SER A 80 -5.14 6.40 -8.63
N PRO A 81 -5.95 5.38 -8.93
CA PRO A 81 -5.76 4.52 -10.10
C PRO A 81 -5.67 5.31 -11.43
N SER A 82 -6.43 6.40 -11.55
CA SER A 82 -6.40 7.24 -12.75
C SER A 82 -5.04 7.89 -13.02
N GLN A 83 -4.27 8.19 -11.98
CA GLN A 83 -2.93 8.78 -12.11
C GLN A 83 -1.90 7.79 -12.66
N THR A 84 -2.15 6.50 -12.51
CA THR A 84 -1.25 5.43 -12.95
C THR A 84 -1.77 4.70 -14.19
N ALA A 85 -2.89 5.12 -14.77
CA ALA A 85 -3.54 4.41 -15.86
C ALA A 85 -2.59 4.20 -17.06
N ASP A 86 -1.89 5.24 -17.47
CA ASP A 86 -0.96 5.21 -18.61
C ASP A 86 0.50 4.98 -18.21
N ALA A 87 0.77 4.70 -16.92
CA ALA A 87 2.13 4.49 -16.44
C ALA A 87 2.68 3.13 -16.90
N ASP A 88 3.91 3.12 -17.40
CA ASP A 88 4.68 1.90 -17.62
C ASP A 88 5.38 1.51 -16.31
N LEU A 89 4.87 0.48 -15.67
CA LEU A 89 5.35 -0.01 -14.37
C LEU A 89 5.89 -1.45 -14.46
N GLU A 90 5.90 -2.05 -15.65
CA GLU A 90 6.41 -3.40 -15.83
C GLU A 90 7.87 -3.52 -15.39
N GLY A 91 8.14 -4.51 -14.55
CA GLY A 91 9.48 -4.76 -14.03
C GLY A 91 10.05 -3.70 -13.09
N LYS A 92 9.27 -2.68 -12.72
CA LYS A 92 9.70 -1.60 -11.82
C LYS A 92 9.55 -1.99 -10.35
N THR A 93 10.35 -1.38 -9.49
CA THR A 93 10.16 -1.42 -8.03
C THR A 93 9.28 -0.25 -7.63
N LEU A 94 8.15 -0.55 -7.00
CA LEU A 94 7.17 0.43 -6.53
C LEU A 94 7.21 0.52 -5.01
N ILE A 95 7.33 1.71 -4.46
CA ILE A 95 7.26 1.99 -3.03
C ILE A 95 5.99 2.79 -2.77
N HIS A 96 5.09 2.22 -1.97
CA HIS A 96 3.77 2.79 -1.73
C HIS A 96 3.59 3.18 -0.26
N THR A 97 3.15 4.40 0.00
CA THR A 97 2.83 4.87 1.36
C THR A 97 1.60 5.76 1.36
N THR A 98 0.68 5.48 2.29
CA THR A 98 -0.59 6.21 2.41
C THR A 98 -0.89 6.58 3.85
N SER A 99 -1.90 7.43 4.05
CA SER A 99 -2.34 7.86 5.38
C SER A 99 -3.00 6.73 6.20
N ALA A 100 -3.61 5.74 5.55
CA ALA A 100 -4.41 4.70 6.21
C ALA A 100 -3.99 3.28 5.83
N GLY A 101 -4.14 2.86 4.58
CA GLY A 101 -3.96 1.45 4.18
C GLY A 101 -2.59 0.89 4.52
N THR A 102 -1.52 1.55 4.12
CA THR A 102 -0.16 1.11 4.43
C THR A 102 0.15 1.17 5.93
N GLN A 103 -0.51 2.05 6.69
CA GLN A 103 -0.41 2.07 8.16
C GLN A 103 -1.03 0.81 8.77
N GLY A 104 -2.13 0.33 8.22
CA GLY A 104 -2.73 -0.95 8.64
C GLY A 104 -1.75 -2.11 8.49
N ILE A 105 -1.07 -2.20 7.34
CA ILE A 105 -0.08 -3.27 7.09
C ILE A 105 1.05 -3.21 8.12
N VAL A 106 1.73 -2.07 8.26
CA VAL A 106 2.93 -1.98 9.11
C VAL A 106 2.61 -2.07 10.61
N ASN A 107 1.37 -1.83 11.02
CA ASN A 107 0.95 -1.95 12.40
C ASN A 107 0.40 -3.35 12.76
N ALA A 108 0.11 -4.21 11.78
CA ALA A 108 -0.34 -5.59 12.02
C ALA A 108 0.82 -6.53 12.39
N VAL A 109 1.66 -6.12 13.32
CA VAL A 109 2.92 -6.81 13.68
C VAL A 109 2.71 -8.17 14.34
N GLY A 110 1.52 -8.46 14.87
CA GLY A 110 1.18 -9.74 15.47
C GLY A 110 0.56 -10.74 14.48
N ALA A 111 0.30 -10.33 13.24
CA ALA A 111 -0.23 -11.21 12.21
C ALA A 111 0.84 -12.17 11.69
N GLU A 112 0.44 -13.41 11.42
CA GLU A 112 1.31 -14.42 10.79
C GLU A 112 1.37 -14.24 9.27
N GLU A 113 0.26 -13.77 8.69
CA GLU A 113 0.13 -13.48 7.28
C GLU A 113 -0.75 -12.24 7.10
N ILE A 114 -0.40 -11.39 6.14
CA ILE A 114 -1.18 -10.19 5.80
C ILE A 114 -1.54 -10.25 4.32
N ILE A 115 -2.83 -10.10 4.04
CA ILE A 115 -3.32 -9.85 2.69
C ILE A 115 -4.08 -8.54 2.65
N THR A 116 -4.10 -7.91 1.50
CA THR A 116 -4.83 -6.65 1.30
C THR A 116 -6.17 -6.89 0.63
N GLY A 117 -7.17 -6.14 1.02
CA GLY A 117 -8.53 -6.27 0.53
C GLY A 117 -9.13 -4.96 0.03
N SER A 118 -9.81 -5.04 -1.10
CA SER A 118 -10.65 -3.98 -1.66
C SER A 118 -11.81 -4.59 -2.44
N LEU A 119 -12.69 -3.78 -3.00
CA LEU A 119 -13.74 -4.30 -3.88
C LEU A 119 -13.21 -4.84 -5.21
N VAL A 120 -11.99 -4.47 -5.59
CA VAL A 120 -11.35 -4.94 -6.85
C VAL A 120 -10.96 -6.42 -6.76
N ASN A 121 -10.58 -6.89 -5.58
CA ASN A 121 -10.12 -8.27 -5.35
C ASN A 121 -10.99 -9.06 -4.35
N ALA A 122 -12.21 -8.61 -4.08
CA ALA A 122 -13.11 -9.26 -3.11
C ALA A 122 -13.81 -10.53 -3.65
N ALA A 123 -13.72 -10.80 -4.94
CA ALA A 123 -14.36 -11.94 -5.58
C ALA A 123 -13.41 -13.14 -5.74
#